data_da5866b18b9434932fe144cacce1d1f5
#
_entry.id   da5866b18b9434932fe144cacce1d1f5
#
_cell.length_a   1.000
_cell.length_b   1.000
_cell.length_c   1.000
_cell.angle_alpha   90.00
_cell.angle_beta   90.00
_cell.angle_gamma   90.00
#
_symmetry.space_group_name_H-M   'P 1'
#
loop_
_entity.id
_entity.type
_entity.pdbx_description
1 polymer ?
#
loop_
_entity_poly.entity_id
_entity_poly.type
_entity_poly.pdbx_seq_one_letter_code
_entity_poly.pdbx_strand_id
1 'polypeptide(L)'
;MGASDATLGVVLLVVVAILVWVISAYNKLVRGRNRVREAWSGIDVQLRRRASLVPNLVETVRGYAAHERGVFDEVARARSALHQAGGAAAAAGANTVLSQALGHLFAVAEAYPQLRASETFTALQRDLGDAEDKIAFARQFYNRNVLDFNTRVESFPGNLIASTLRFLPAEYFETADEGRAEVTVSLSPAPRERPSETSPPSP
;
A
#
# COMPACT_ATOMS: atom_id res chain seq x y z
N MET A 1 6.26 -23.92 -58.00
CA MET A 1 6.40 -23.66 -56.57
C MET A 1 6.21 -24.99 -55.87
N GLY A 2 7.32 -25.52 -55.37
CA GLY A 2 7.29 -26.88 -54.77
C GLY A 2 6.78 -26.87 -53.35
N ALA A 3 6.37 -28.02 -52.83
CA ALA A 3 5.93 -28.20 -51.43
C ALA A 3 6.97 -27.67 -50.42
N SER A 4 8.27 -27.67 -50.79
CA SER A 4 9.38 -27.13 -50.03
C SER A 4 9.33 -25.58 -49.90
N ASP A 5 8.89 -24.87 -50.91
CA ASP A 5 8.82 -23.39 -50.88
C ASP A 5 7.66 -22.92 -50.02
N ALA A 6 6.54 -23.68 -50.02
CA ALA A 6 5.40 -23.43 -49.17
C ALA A 6 5.72 -23.70 -47.70
N THR A 7 6.46 -24.78 -47.40
CA THR A 7 6.89 -25.08 -46.01
C THR A 7 7.87 -24.06 -45.48
N LEU A 8 8.82 -23.61 -46.28
CA LEU A 8 9.78 -22.56 -45.93
C LEU A 8 9.05 -21.24 -45.61
N GLY A 9 8.06 -20.87 -46.44
CA GLY A 9 7.22 -19.68 -46.21
C GLY A 9 6.44 -19.73 -44.88
N VAL A 10 5.83 -20.89 -44.54
CA VAL A 10 5.14 -21.08 -43.30
C VAL A 10 6.08 -20.98 -42.09
N VAL A 11 7.25 -21.63 -42.16
CA VAL A 11 8.25 -21.55 -41.09
C VAL A 11 8.72 -20.12 -40.86
N LEU A 12 9.02 -19.38 -41.94
CA LEU A 12 9.42 -17.96 -41.81
C LEU A 12 8.32 -17.11 -41.16
N LEU A 13 7.06 -17.32 -41.53
CA LEU A 13 5.92 -16.61 -40.97
C LEU A 13 5.77 -16.88 -39.46
N VAL A 14 5.91 -18.14 -39.06
CA VAL A 14 5.86 -18.53 -37.65
C VAL A 14 7.00 -17.87 -36.87
N VAL A 15 8.21 -17.88 -37.38
CA VAL A 15 9.36 -17.23 -36.71
C VAL A 15 9.12 -15.73 -36.54
N VAL A 16 8.65 -15.05 -37.60
CA VAL A 16 8.31 -13.60 -37.51
C VAL A 16 7.21 -13.37 -36.49
N ALA A 17 6.17 -14.19 -36.47
CA ALA A 17 5.09 -14.06 -35.48
C ALA A 17 5.61 -14.20 -34.03
N ILE A 18 6.49 -15.17 -33.79
CA ILE A 18 7.13 -15.37 -32.47
C ILE A 18 7.99 -14.15 -32.11
N LEU A 19 8.79 -13.61 -33.02
CA LEU A 19 9.61 -12.41 -32.78
C LEU A 19 8.77 -11.19 -32.42
N VAL A 20 7.69 -10.93 -33.16
CA VAL A 20 6.77 -9.83 -32.92
C VAL A 20 6.09 -10.01 -31.54
N TRP A 21 5.70 -11.24 -31.20
CA TRP A 21 5.13 -11.54 -29.90
C TRP A 21 6.12 -11.29 -28.76
N VAL A 22 7.38 -11.77 -28.87
CA VAL A 22 8.45 -11.55 -27.87
C VAL A 22 8.69 -10.07 -27.63
N ILE A 23 8.84 -9.29 -28.71
CA ILE A 23 9.05 -7.83 -28.62
C ILE A 23 7.85 -7.16 -27.93
N SER A 24 6.63 -7.55 -28.29
CA SER A 24 5.41 -7.00 -27.71
C SER A 24 5.30 -7.31 -26.22
N ALA A 25 5.61 -8.56 -25.82
CA ALA A 25 5.59 -8.99 -24.43
C ALA A 25 6.66 -8.26 -23.60
N TYR A 26 7.88 -8.13 -24.12
CA TYR A 26 8.94 -7.33 -23.51
C TYR A 26 8.50 -5.89 -23.26
N ASN A 27 7.97 -5.24 -24.28
CA ASN A 27 7.51 -3.85 -24.19
C ASN A 27 6.35 -3.68 -23.17
N LYS A 28 5.49 -4.70 -23.02
CA LYS A 28 4.42 -4.71 -22.00
C LYS A 28 5.01 -4.79 -20.59
N LEU A 29 6.04 -5.62 -20.36
CA LEU A 29 6.74 -5.74 -19.09
C LEU A 29 7.46 -4.45 -18.71
N VAL A 30 8.21 -3.84 -19.66
CA VAL A 30 8.88 -2.56 -19.43
C VAL A 30 7.89 -1.45 -19.07
N ARG A 31 6.78 -1.35 -19.81
CA ARG A 31 5.73 -0.37 -19.51
C ARG A 31 5.09 -0.61 -18.14
N GLY A 32 4.84 -1.88 -17.76
CA GLY A 32 4.34 -2.24 -16.44
C GLY A 32 5.28 -1.78 -15.33
N ARG A 33 6.57 -2.10 -15.44
CA ARG A 33 7.58 -1.68 -14.48
C ARG A 33 7.68 -0.16 -14.34
N ASN A 34 7.59 0.57 -15.45
CA ASN A 34 7.64 2.03 -15.41
C ASN A 34 6.40 2.62 -14.74
N ARG A 35 5.20 2.06 -14.95
CA ARG A 35 3.97 2.47 -14.24
C ARG A 35 4.07 2.24 -12.73
N VAL A 36 4.66 1.12 -12.31
CA VAL A 36 4.92 0.87 -10.88
C VAL A 36 5.84 1.94 -10.30
N ARG A 37 6.93 2.30 -11.00
CA ARG A 37 7.85 3.37 -10.56
C ARG A 37 7.18 4.74 -10.49
N GLU A 38 6.36 5.07 -11.47
CA GLU A 38 5.59 6.33 -11.50
C GLU A 38 4.60 6.38 -10.32
N ALA A 39 3.85 5.30 -10.10
CA ALA A 39 2.92 5.20 -8.99
C ALA A 39 3.64 5.28 -7.62
N TRP A 40 4.83 4.69 -7.49
CA TRP A 40 5.68 4.80 -6.31
C TRP A 40 6.09 6.25 -6.03
N SER A 41 6.49 7.00 -7.06
CA SER A 41 6.83 8.42 -6.92
C SER A 41 5.67 9.23 -6.33
N GLY A 42 4.42 8.88 -6.67
CA GLY A 42 3.23 9.50 -6.09
C GLY A 42 3.11 9.28 -4.58
N ILE A 43 3.39 8.07 -4.09
CA ILE A 43 3.43 7.77 -2.64
C ILE A 43 4.58 8.54 -1.97
N ASP A 44 5.79 8.45 -2.51
CA ASP A 44 7.00 9.05 -1.92
C ASP A 44 6.84 10.56 -1.70
N VAL A 45 6.23 11.27 -2.67
CA VAL A 45 5.92 12.71 -2.54
C VAL A 45 4.99 12.98 -1.35
N GLN A 46 3.95 12.17 -1.13
CA GLN A 46 3.02 12.37 -0.03
C GLN A 46 3.64 12.01 1.32
N LEU A 47 4.44 10.94 1.39
CA LEU A 47 5.19 10.57 2.59
C LEU A 47 6.17 11.68 3.00
N ARG A 48 6.90 12.25 2.05
CA ARG A 48 7.80 13.39 2.31
C ARG A 48 7.04 14.62 2.76
N ARG A 49 5.89 14.93 2.14
CA ARG A 49 5.03 16.03 2.58
C ARG A 49 4.58 15.82 4.02
N ARG A 50 4.09 14.63 4.37
CA ARG A 50 3.71 14.29 5.75
C ARG A 50 4.88 14.46 6.72
N ALA A 51 6.04 13.91 6.39
CA ALA A 51 7.25 14.02 7.21
C ALA A 51 7.73 15.46 7.40
N SER A 52 7.48 16.36 6.43
CA SER A 52 7.85 17.79 6.53
C SER A 52 6.94 18.60 7.46
N LEU A 53 5.70 18.15 7.69
CA LEU A 53 4.77 18.79 8.62
C LEU A 53 5.09 18.47 10.09
N VAL A 54 5.70 17.31 10.35
CA VAL A 54 5.95 16.78 11.70
C VAL A 54 6.77 17.74 12.58
N PRO A 55 7.88 18.36 12.14
CA PRO A 55 8.64 19.29 12.99
C PRO A 55 7.80 20.47 13.49
N ASN A 56 6.98 21.06 12.61
CA ASN A 56 6.14 22.19 12.96
C ASN A 56 5.07 21.80 13.99
N LEU A 57 4.51 20.57 13.85
CA LEU A 57 3.57 20.03 14.85
C LEU A 57 4.26 19.83 16.19
N VAL A 58 5.46 19.21 16.23
CA VAL A 58 6.23 18.98 17.45
C VAL A 58 6.56 20.30 18.14
N GLU A 59 7.02 21.31 17.40
CA GLU A 59 7.32 22.64 17.98
C GLU A 59 6.05 23.32 18.55
N THR A 60 4.92 23.22 17.84
CA THR A 60 3.64 23.76 18.31
C THR A 60 3.20 23.09 19.61
N VAL A 61 3.28 21.76 19.72
CA VAL A 61 2.91 21.02 20.94
C VAL A 61 3.91 21.29 22.06
N ARG A 62 5.21 21.36 21.77
CA ARG A 62 6.28 21.63 22.75
C ARG A 62 6.09 22.96 23.48
N GLY A 63 5.53 23.97 22.81
CA GLY A 63 5.22 25.26 23.43
C GLY A 63 4.23 25.17 24.61
N TYR A 64 3.41 24.13 24.67
CA TYR A 64 2.39 23.90 25.71
C TYR A 64 2.72 22.72 26.62
N ALA A 65 3.39 21.69 26.11
CA ALA A 65 3.64 20.41 26.76
C ALA A 65 5.15 20.09 26.87
N ALA A 66 5.96 21.05 27.33
CA ALA A 66 7.43 20.97 27.34
C ALA A 66 8.01 19.75 28.12
N HIS A 67 7.24 19.14 29.00
CA HIS A 67 7.67 18.00 29.84
C HIS A 67 7.52 16.63 29.13
N GLU A 68 6.81 16.55 28.02
CA GLU A 68 6.48 15.31 27.30
C GLU A 68 7.62 14.88 26.34
N ARG A 69 8.87 14.87 26.83
CA ARG A 69 10.08 14.61 25.99
C ARG A 69 10.03 13.24 25.32
N GLY A 70 9.50 12.21 25.98
CA GLY A 70 9.45 10.87 25.46
C GLY A 70 8.65 10.75 24.15
N VAL A 71 7.50 11.45 24.06
CA VAL A 71 6.66 11.46 22.88
C VAL A 71 7.32 12.22 21.72
N PHE A 72 8.02 13.34 21.99
CA PHE A 72 8.77 14.06 20.97
C PHE A 72 9.91 13.22 20.37
N ASP A 73 10.63 12.48 21.22
CA ASP A 73 11.70 11.58 20.78
C ASP A 73 11.16 10.40 19.98
N GLU A 74 9.99 9.87 20.33
CA GLU A 74 9.30 8.83 19.58
C GLU A 74 8.94 9.32 18.17
N VAL A 75 8.31 10.47 18.06
CA VAL A 75 7.94 11.07 16.77
C VAL A 75 9.18 11.38 15.93
N ALA A 76 10.26 11.88 16.53
CA ALA A 76 11.51 12.17 15.82
C ALA A 76 12.15 10.90 15.26
N ARG A 77 12.18 9.80 16.05
CA ARG A 77 12.69 8.48 15.59
C ARG A 77 11.82 7.91 14.47
N ALA A 78 10.51 7.94 14.63
CA ALA A 78 9.57 7.44 13.60
C ALA A 78 9.70 8.20 12.28
N ARG A 79 9.83 9.54 12.34
CA ARG A 79 10.09 10.38 11.17
C ARG A 79 11.42 10.04 10.50
N SER A 80 12.48 9.84 11.29
CA SER A 80 13.81 9.45 10.77
C SER A 80 13.75 8.09 10.08
N ALA A 81 13.06 7.11 10.66
CA ALA A 81 12.86 5.79 10.06
C ALA A 81 12.15 5.88 8.71
N LEU A 82 11.11 6.75 8.59
CA LEU A 82 10.42 6.96 7.32
C LEU A 82 11.34 7.55 6.25
N HIS A 83 12.23 8.49 6.62
CA HIS A 83 13.21 9.06 5.68
C HIS A 83 14.27 8.06 5.21
N GLN A 84 14.58 7.05 6.03
CA GLN A 84 15.60 6.03 5.74
C GLN A 84 15.01 4.79 5.06
N ALA A 85 13.69 4.68 4.99
CA ALA A 85 13.03 3.52 4.42
C ALA A 85 13.35 3.37 2.94
N GLY A 86 13.91 2.21 2.58
CA GLY A 86 14.23 1.81 1.20
C GLY A 86 13.18 0.85 0.66
N GLY A 87 12.41 1.28 -0.35
CA GLY A 87 11.39 0.44 -0.98
C GLY A 87 9.98 0.56 -0.36
N ALA A 88 9.02 -0.08 -1.02
CA ALA A 88 7.62 0.10 -0.71
C ALA A 88 7.21 -0.52 0.63
N ALA A 89 7.62 -1.74 0.90
CA ALA A 89 7.28 -2.45 2.14
C ALA A 89 7.90 -1.78 3.38
N ALA A 90 9.17 -1.37 3.31
CA ALA A 90 9.84 -0.67 4.40
C ALA A 90 9.19 0.70 4.68
N ALA A 91 8.83 1.44 3.63
CA ALA A 91 8.15 2.73 3.78
C ALA A 91 6.73 2.58 4.36
N ALA A 92 6.00 1.52 4.00
CA ALA A 92 4.69 1.21 4.58
C ALA A 92 4.80 0.96 6.09
N GLY A 93 5.75 0.11 6.51
CA GLY A 93 5.99 -0.15 7.93
C GLY A 93 6.40 1.11 8.70
N ALA A 94 7.33 1.90 8.15
CA ALA A 94 7.78 3.15 8.77
C ALA A 94 6.65 4.19 8.85
N ASN A 95 5.77 4.27 7.85
CA ASN A 95 4.60 5.15 7.88
C ASN A 95 3.62 4.76 8.98
N THR A 96 3.40 3.45 9.20
CA THR A 96 2.57 2.96 10.31
C THR A 96 3.14 3.35 11.67
N VAL A 97 4.45 3.19 11.87
CA VAL A 97 5.11 3.61 13.11
C VAL A 97 4.96 5.13 13.32
N LEU A 98 5.10 5.93 12.25
CA LEU A 98 4.88 7.38 12.35
C LEU A 98 3.43 7.72 12.70
N SER A 99 2.44 7.01 12.12
CA SER A 99 1.02 7.19 12.47
C SER A 99 0.75 6.92 13.95
N GLN A 100 1.34 5.87 14.51
CA GLN A 100 1.21 5.54 15.95
C GLN A 100 1.83 6.63 16.83
N ALA A 101 3.06 7.06 16.51
CA ALA A 101 3.75 8.12 17.25
C ALA A 101 2.98 9.46 17.20
N LEU A 102 2.41 9.81 16.06
CA LEU A 102 1.54 10.99 15.94
C LEU A 102 0.24 10.83 16.74
N GLY A 103 -0.33 9.64 16.80
CA GLY A 103 -1.47 9.33 17.67
C GLY A 103 -1.18 9.61 19.14
N HIS A 104 0.00 9.20 19.64
CA HIS A 104 0.44 9.51 21.01
C HIS A 104 0.63 11.03 21.20
N LEU A 105 1.19 11.73 20.23
CA LEU A 105 1.34 13.19 20.29
C LEU A 105 -0.01 13.91 20.35
N PHE A 106 -1.00 13.45 19.58
CA PHE A 106 -2.36 14.00 19.63
C PHE A 106 -3.04 13.71 20.97
N ALA A 107 -2.85 12.52 21.56
CA ALA A 107 -3.36 12.18 22.88
C ALA A 107 -2.78 13.12 23.96
N VAL A 108 -1.50 13.47 23.88
CA VAL A 108 -0.92 14.50 24.75
C VAL A 108 -1.60 15.85 24.55
N ALA A 109 -1.82 16.27 23.30
CA ALA A 109 -2.46 17.56 22.99
C ALA A 109 -3.88 17.68 23.57
N GLU A 110 -4.60 16.56 23.75
CA GLU A 110 -5.94 16.54 24.36
C GLU A 110 -5.95 17.05 25.82
N ALA A 111 -4.84 16.86 26.55
CA ALA A 111 -4.69 17.36 27.91
C ALA A 111 -4.49 18.89 27.99
N TYR A 112 -4.29 19.57 26.86
CA TYR A 112 -4.00 21.00 26.78
C TYR A 112 -5.06 21.78 25.96
N PRO A 113 -6.17 22.23 26.57
CA PRO A 113 -7.27 22.88 25.83
C PRO A 113 -6.86 24.11 25.04
N GLN A 114 -5.86 24.88 25.52
CA GLN A 114 -5.33 26.06 24.85
C GLN A 114 -4.61 25.70 23.53
N LEU A 115 -3.89 24.57 23.52
CA LEU A 115 -3.26 24.05 22.31
C LEU A 115 -4.33 23.63 21.28
N ARG A 116 -5.37 22.94 21.71
CA ARG A 116 -6.49 22.53 20.83
C ARG A 116 -7.23 23.74 20.22
N ALA A 117 -7.29 24.85 20.93
CA ALA A 117 -7.87 26.11 20.43
C ALA A 117 -6.93 26.88 19.51
N SER A 118 -5.66 26.45 19.34
CA SER A 118 -4.69 27.11 18.47
C SER A 118 -5.04 26.86 16.99
N GLU A 119 -5.17 27.94 16.23
CA GLU A 119 -5.40 27.85 14.78
C GLU A 119 -4.27 27.11 14.06
N THR A 120 -3.01 27.34 14.49
CA THR A 120 -1.83 26.67 13.92
C THR A 120 -1.90 25.16 14.14
N PHE A 121 -2.26 24.70 15.34
CA PHE A 121 -2.40 23.27 15.63
C PHE A 121 -3.51 22.63 14.79
N THR A 122 -4.68 23.28 14.72
CA THR A 122 -5.81 22.82 13.92
C THR A 122 -5.48 22.74 12.43
N ALA A 123 -4.74 23.75 11.90
CA ALA A 123 -4.30 23.75 10.51
C ALA A 123 -3.34 22.59 10.22
N LEU A 124 -2.34 22.35 11.10
CA LEU A 124 -1.39 21.24 10.97
C LEU A 124 -2.07 19.88 11.06
N GLN A 125 -3.05 19.72 11.96
CA GLN A 125 -3.83 18.49 12.07
C GLN A 125 -4.61 18.22 10.79
N ARG A 126 -5.24 19.23 10.19
CA ARG A 126 -5.93 19.12 8.91
C ARG A 126 -4.97 18.76 7.77
N ASP A 127 -3.81 19.45 7.69
CA ASP A 127 -2.82 19.18 6.64
C ASP A 127 -2.23 17.76 6.74
N LEU A 128 -2.07 17.24 7.95
CA LEU A 128 -1.67 15.84 8.18
C LEU A 128 -2.77 14.86 7.78
N GLY A 129 -4.04 15.15 8.06
CA GLY A 129 -5.19 14.37 7.59
C GLY A 129 -5.25 14.34 6.06
N ASP A 130 -5.13 15.50 5.41
CA ASP A 130 -5.06 15.61 3.95
C ASP A 130 -3.90 14.78 3.34
N ALA A 131 -2.75 14.76 4.01
CA ALA A 131 -1.61 13.97 3.56
C ALA A 131 -1.90 12.46 3.70
N GLU A 132 -2.54 12.04 4.79
CA GLU A 132 -2.93 10.64 5.01
C GLU A 132 -3.92 10.15 3.94
N ASP A 133 -4.97 10.93 3.65
CA ASP A 133 -5.94 10.61 2.61
C ASP A 133 -5.27 10.45 1.24
N LYS A 134 -4.32 11.34 0.93
CA LYS A 134 -3.56 11.26 -0.33
C LYS A 134 -2.61 10.05 -0.36
N ILE A 135 -1.99 9.68 0.78
CA ILE A 135 -1.21 8.45 0.90
C ILE A 135 -2.09 7.24 0.67
N ALA A 136 -3.29 7.18 1.28
CA ALA A 136 -4.21 6.08 1.12
C ALA A 136 -4.66 5.91 -0.35
N PHE A 137 -4.99 7.00 -1.04
CA PHE A 137 -5.31 6.98 -2.47
C PHE A 137 -4.12 6.52 -3.33
N ALA A 138 -2.94 7.10 -3.10
CA ALA A 138 -1.72 6.75 -3.84
C ALA A 138 -1.32 5.28 -3.61
N ARG A 139 -1.52 4.74 -2.39
CA ARG A 139 -1.31 3.32 -2.04
C ARG A 139 -2.19 2.40 -2.89
N GLN A 140 -3.48 2.70 -2.98
CA GLN A 140 -4.41 1.90 -3.79
C GLN A 140 -4.00 1.89 -5.26
N PHE A 141 -3.64 3.06 -5.80
CA PHE A 141 -3.17 3.19 -7.17
C PHE A 141 -1.85 2.42 -7.41
N TYR A 142 -0.90 2.53 -6.49
CA TYR A 142 0.37 1.81 -6.54
C TYR A 142 0.16 0.30 -6.50
N ASN A 143 -0.58 -0.21 -5.51
CA ASN A 143 -0.80 -1.64 -5.34
C ASN A 143 -1.54 -2.25 -6.54
N ARG A 144 -2.45 -1.51 -7.18
CA ARG A 144 -3.09 -1.95 -8.44
C ARG A 144 -2.06 -2.09 -9.56
N ASN A 145 -1.13 -1.13 -9.74
CA ASN A 145 -0.09 -1.22 -10.75
C ASN A 145 0.90 -2.37 -10.46
N VAL A 146 1.20 -2.62 -9.18
CA VAL A 146 2.01 -3.77 -8.74
C VAL A 146 1.31 -5.08 -9.10
N LEU A 147 0.03 -5.22 -8.78
CA LEU A 147 -0.77 -6.41 -9.14
C LEU A 147 -0.75 -6.66 -10.65
N ASP A 148 -1.04 -5.63 -11.44
CA ASP A 148 -1.03 -5.72 -12.91
C ASP A 148 0.34 -6.11 -13.47
N PHE A 149 1.41 -5.61 -12.88
CA PHE A 149 2.77 -5.94 -13.28
C PHE A 149 3.14 -7.36 -12.87
N ASN A 150 2.93 -7.74 -11.61
CA ASN A 150 3.25 -9.06 -11.08
C ASN A 150 2.46 -10.16 -11.82
N THR A 151 1.18 -9.93 -12.10
CA THR A 151 0.38 -10.84 -12.91
C THR A 151 1.02 -11.11 -14.28
N ARG A 152 1.59 -10.09 -14.94
CA ARG A 152 2.29 -10.27 -16.24
C ARG A 152 3.63 -10.98 -16.11
N VAL A 153 4.34 -10.78 -14.99
CA VAL A 153 5.60 -11.46 -14.69
C VAL A 153 5.37 -12.95 -14.43
N GLU A 154 4.27 -13.29 -13.79
CA GLU A 154 3.96 -14.65 -13.32
C GLU A 154 3.11 -15.46 -14.31
N SER A 155 2.28 -14.79 -15.15
CA SER A 155 1.37 -15.48 -16.06
C SER A 155 2.08 -16.00 -17.30
N PHE A 156 1.65 -17.23 -17.74
CA PHE A 156 2.07 -17.78 -19.02
C PHE A 156 1.40 -17.05 -20.19
N PRO A 157 2.09 -16.86 -21.32
CA PRO A 157 3.48 -17.21 -21.59
C PRO A 157 4.49 -16.09 -21.23
N GLY A 158 4.05 -14.97 -20.62
CA GLY A 158 4.89 -13.82 -20.23
C GLY A 158 6.01 -14.16 -19.26
N ASN A 159 5.78 -15.13 -18.37
CA ASN A 159 6.75 -15.59 -17.38
C ASN A 159 8.05 -16.15 -17.98
N LEU A 160 7.99 -16.72 -19.19
CA LEU A 160 9.19 -17.21 -19.91
C LEU A 160 10.13 -16.04 -20.25
N ILE A 161 9.56 -14.91 -20.70
CA ILE A 161 10.32 -13.70 -21.03
C ILE A 161 10.78 -13.03 -19.74
N ALA A 162 9.90 -12.93 -18.76
CA ALA A 162 10.18 -12.31 -17.48
C ALA A 162 11.36 -12.99 -16.77
N SER A 163 11.38 -14.31 -16.69
CA SER A 163 12.45 -15.09 -16.06
C SER A 163 13.79 -14.94 -16.81
N THR A 164 13.76 -15.04 -18.14
CA THR A 164 14.97 -14.90 -18.99
C THR A 164 15.60 -13.52 -18.87
N LEU A 165 14.77 -12.46 -18.78
CA LEU A 165 15.22 -11.06 -18.75
C LEU A 165 15.24 -10.49 -17.32
N ARG A 166 15.08 -11.34 -16.30
CA ARG A 166 15.17 -11.00 -14.86
C ARG A 166 14.21 -9.86 -14.45
N PHE A 167 12.98 -9.92 -14.92
CA PHE A 167 11.91 -9.12 -14.34
C PHE A 167 11.42 -9.80 -13.07
N LEU A 168 11.73 -9.18 -11.92
CA LEU A 168 11.27 -9.65 -10.62
C LEU A 168 9.93 -9.01 -10.28
N PRO A 169 9.05 -9.70 -9.54
CA PRO A 169 7.84 -9.11 -8.98
C PRO A 169 8.18 -7.87 -8.12
N ALA A 170 7.31 -6.89 -8.18
CA ALA A 170 7.41 -5.68 -7.35
C ALA A 170 6.74 -5.92 -5.98
N GLU A 171 7.28 -5.27 -4.94
CA GLU A 171 6.73 -5.32 -3.60
C GLU A 171 5.49 -4.44 -3.47
N TYR A 172 4.49 -4.88 -2.68
CA TYR A 172 3.33 -4.07 -2.33
C TYR A 172 3.66 -3.05 -1.24
N PHE A 173 2.90 -1.97 -1.22
CA PHE A 173 2.90 -1.01 -0.11
C PHE A 173 1.84 -1.46 0.91
N GLU A 174 2.20 -2.43 1.73
CA GLU A 174 1.34 -3.03 2.76
C GLU A 174 2.16 -3.29 4.01
N THR A 175 1.53 -3.21 5.18
CA THR A 175 2.14 -3.66 6.42
C THR A 175 1.95 -5.17 6.58
N ALA A 176 2.85 -5.82 7.33
CA ALA A 176 2.79 -7.26 7.59
C ALA A 176 1.46 -7.70 8.25
N ASP A 177 0.77 -6.79 8.93
CA ASP A 177 -0.49 -7.07 9.61
C ASP A 177 -1.70 -6.99 8.66
N GLU A 178 -1.67 -6.13 7.63
CA GLU A 178 -2.74 -6.02 6.62
C GLU A 178 -2.81 -7.28 5.73
N GLY A 179 -1.65 -7.90 5.43
CA GLY A 179 -1.58 -9.16 4.68
C GLY A 179 -1.96 -10.40 5.50
N ARG A 180 -2.09 -10.29 6.82
CA ARG A 180 -2.41 -11.39 7.74
C ARG A 180 -3.83 -11.37 8.30
N ALA A 181 -4.65 -10.40 7.98
CA ALA A 181 -6.06 -10.42 8.34
C ALA A 181 -6.75 -11.59 7.60
N GLU A 182 -6.54 -12.81 8.12
CA GLU A 182 -7.41 -13.94 7.80
C GLU A 182 -8.83 -13.52 8.16
N VAL A 183 -9.67 -13.43 7.13
CA VAL A 183 -11.11 -13.30 7.32
C VAL A 183 -11.60 -14.59 7.99
N THR A 184 -11.59 -14.63 9.31
CA THR A 184 -12.19 -15.72 10.07
C THR A 184 -13.70 -15.58 9.92
N VAL A 185 -14.24 -16.17 8.86
CA VAL A 185 -15.69 -16.34 8.70
C VAL A 185 -16.14 -17.37 9.73
N SER A 186 -16.58 -16.90 10.89
CA SER A 186 -17.24 -17.73 11.90
C SER A 186 -18.63 -18.10 11.35
N LEU A 187 -18.71 -19.27 10.70
CA LEU A 187 -19.99 -19.90 10.39
C LEU A 187 -20.56 -20.50 11.68
N SER A 188 -21.10 -19.63 12.54
CA SER A 188 -21.91 -20.10 13.66
C SER A 188 -23.25 -20.61 13.12
N PRO A 189 -23.60 -21.89 13.26
CA PRO A 189 -24.91 -22.37 12.83
C PRO A 189 -25.98 -21.67 13.69
N ALA A 190 -26.99 -21.10 13.03
CA ALA A 190 -28.13 -20.49 13.68
C ALA A 190 -28.76 -21.45 14.71
N PRO A 191 -29.15 -20.96 15.90
CA PRO A 191 -29.85 -21.80 16.90
C PRO A 191 -31.10 -22.41 16.28
N ARG A 192 -31.19 -23.75 16.28
CA ARG A 192 -32.43 -24.42 15.91
C ARG A 192 -33.49 -24.07 16.94
N GLU A 193 -34.50 -23.32 16.54
CA GLU A 193 -35.74 -23.16 17.32
C GLU A 193 -36.32 -24.55 17.61
N ARG A 194 -36.41 -24.88 18.86
CA ARG A 194 -37.17 -26.07 19.29
C ARG A 194 -38.66 -25.78 19.10
N PRO A 195 -39.44 -26.71 18.51
CA PRO A 195 -40.87 -26.54 18.46
C PRO A 195 -41.43 -26.44 19.83
N SER A 196 -42.28 -25.44 20.09
CA SER A 196 -43.01 -25.24 21.32
C SER A 196 -43.90 -26.46 21.62
N GLU A 197 -43.59 -27.22 22.68
CA GLU A 197 -44.47 -28.24 23.18
C GLU A 197 -45.79 -27.58 23.59
N THR A 198 -46.86 -27.91 22.91
CA THR A 198 -48.23 -27.60 23.29
C THR A 198 -48.58 -28.37 24.58
N SER A 199 -48.77 -27.64 25.66
CA SER A 199 -49.29 -28.18 26.90
C SER A 199 -50.69 -28.78 26.69
N PRO A 200 -50.99 -29.97 27.22
CA PRO A 200 -52.35 -30.55 27.17
C PRO A 200 -53.28 -29.78 28.15
N PRO A 201 -54.59 -29.73 27.83
CA PRO A 201 -55.58 -29.09 28.72
C PRO A 201 -55.81 -29.95 29.98
N SER A 202 -55.81 -29.28 31.10
CA SER A 202 -56.14 -29.86 32.42
C SER A 202 -57.63 -30.11 32.53
N PRO A 203 -58.05 -31.09 33.38
CA PRO A 203 -59.44 -31.61 33.50
C PRO A 203 -60.40 -30.66 34.21
#